data_c247a444db77ee151fc76093b42b541e
#
_entry.id   c247a444db77ee151fc76093b42b541e
#
_cell.length_a   1.000
_cell.length_b   1.000
_cell.length_c   1.000
_cell.angle_alpha   90.00
_cell.angle_beta   90.00
_cell.angle_gamma   90.00
#
_symmetry.space_group_name_H-M   'P 1'
#
loop_
_entity.id
_entity.type
_entity.pdbx_description
1 polymer ?
#
loop_
_entity_poly.entity_id
_entity_poly.type
_entity_poly.pdbx_seq_one_letter_code
_entity_poly.pdbx_strand_id
1 'polypeptide(L)'
;MKTRAVYFAVAGLFFLSLTMLSPAQEAPKKFSLTLSGGYGTITGGDIPKVMDGTNAKIYDLATVSDLTVVDTLEIAKWGPELEAEFLFRPTRNFGVSFGIGYLRKADDTRVAAEIEGLAGISLDWTTTYKVIPLKLSGYYFFKVGSKMTAYAKAGIGYYFGRMTYTVRTEETLLGITVWDQSAGEATAGGLGFHGGVGVEYPLSTAFAFFIEAAGRHVSLKDWSVENNYSTAWESESETGTFWYAEELDTALGKYYPTLQMHEVRPADPDLRNVRAADLQFSGFALKAGVKISF
;
A
#
# COMPACT_ATOMS: atom_id res chain seq x y z
N MET A 1 -11.15 -0.34 23.74
CA MET A 1 -10.03 0.03 24.64
C MET A 1 -9.18 -1.14 25.17
N LYS A 2 -9.59 -2.41 25.05
CA LYS A 2 -8.85 -3.57 25.62
C LYS A 2 -7.65 -4.06 24.78
N THR A 3 -7.56 -3.76 23.50
CA THR A 3 -6.50 -4.24 22.59
C THR A 3 -5.18 -3.47 22.71
N ARG A 4 -5.21 -2.21 23.15
CA ARG A 4 -3.97 -1.39 23.29
C ARG A 4 -3.09 -1.81 24.49
N ALA A 5 -3.69 -2.38 25.53
CA ALA A 5 -2.94 -2.80 26.73
C ALA A 5 -2.06 -4.04 26.47
N VAL A 6 -2.44 -4.92 25.53
CA VAL A 6 -1.68 -6.14 25.23
C VAL A 6 -0.37 -5.83 24.50
N TYR A 7 -0.36 -4.83 23.61
CA TYR A 7 0.85 -4.44 22.89
C TYR A 7 1.91 -3.79 23.78
N PHE A 8 1.50 -3.01 24.80
CA PHE A 8 2.42 -2.44 25.77
C PHE A 8 2.97 -3.48 26.75
N ALA A 9 2.19 -4.50 27.11
CA ALA A 9 2.63 -5.57 27.99
C ALA A 9 3.68 -6.49 27.31
N VAL A 10 3.52 -6.81 26.03
CA VAL A 10 4.48 -7.60 25.25
C VAL A 10 5.78 -6.82 25.02
N ALA A 11 5.71 -5.52 24.74
CA ALA A 11 6.89 -4.66 24.62
C ALA A 11 7.62 -4.52 25.97
N GLY A 12 6.89 -4.41 27.09
CA GLY A 12 7.47 -4.30 28.43
C GLY A 12 8.17 -5.58 28.92
N LEU A 13 7.62 -6.76 28.61
CA LEU A 13 8.24 -8.06 28.95
C LEU A 13 9.53 -8.32 28.15
N PHE A 14 9.61 -7.82 26.91
CA PHE A 14 10.81 -7.91 26.07
C PHE A 14 11.96 -7.03 26.61
N PHE A 15 11.64 -5.88 27.21
CA PHE A 15 12.65 -4.97 27.79
C PHE A 15 13.24 -5.48 29.12
N LEU A 16 12.49 -6.24 29.93
CA LEU A 16 12.95 -6.72 31.22
C LEU A 16 13.89 -7.94 31.16
N SER A 17 13.89 -8.69 30.05
CA SER A 17 14.82 -9.82 29.87
C SER A 17 16.23 -9.41 29.41
N LEU A 18 16.45 -8.12 29.14
CA LEU A 18 17.69 -7.58 28.55
C LEU A 18 18.81 -7.23 29.53
N THR A 19 18.59 -7.33 30.84
CA THR A 19 19.54 -6.80 31.83
C THR A 19 20.58 -7.77 32.37
N MET A 20 20.66 -9.01 31.88
CA MET A 20 21.51 -10.04 32.45
C MET A 20 22.47 -10.70 31.46
N LEU A 21 23.29 -9.95 30.72
CA LEU A 21 24.40 -10.55 29.95
C LEU A 21 25.68 -9.73 30.09
N SER A 22 26.64 -10.29 30.83
CA SER A 22 28.01 -9.79 30.99
C SER A 22 28.78 -9.91 29.66
N PRO A 23 29.65 -8.94 29.28
CA PRO A 23 30.34 -8.99 28.01
C PRO A 23 31.56 -9.92 28.09
N ALA A 24 31.42 -11.15 27.64
CA ALA A 24 32.54 -11.97 27.21
C ALA A 24 32.94 -11.51 25.79
N GLN A 25 34.26 -11.48 25.53
CA GLN A 25 34.81 -11.08 24.22
C GLN A 25 34.59 -12.22 23.21
N GLU A 26 33.39 -12.32 22.69
CA GLU A 26 32.99 -13.35 21.76
C GLU A 26 33.44 -13.07 20.32
N ALA A 27 33.64 -14.15 19.55
CA ALA A 27 33.85 -14.06 18.11
C ALA A 27 32.72 -13.28 17.44
N PRO A 28 32.97 -12.48 16.38
CA PRO A 28 31.94 -11.67 15.75
C PRO A 28 30.79 -12.58 15.28
N LYS A 29 29.61 -12.33 15.82
CA LYS A 29 28.38 -13.06 15.49
C LYS A 29 28.05 -12.86 14.02
N LYS A 30 27.92 -13.98 13.31
CA LYS A 30 27.74 -13.96 11.85
C LYS A 30 26.28 -13.92 11.43
N PHE A 31 25.39 -14.33 12.31
CA PHE A 31 23.95 -14.38 12.02
C PHE A 31 23.20 -13.40 12.90
N SER A 32 22.15 -12.82 12.33
CA SER A 32 21.26 -11.93 13.05
C SER A 32 19.84 -12.06 12.53
N LEU A 33 18.88 -11.88 13.42
CA LEU A 33 17.47 -11.65 13.10
C LEU A 33 17.17 -10.17 13.34
N THR A 34 16.59 -9.50 12.36
CA THR A 34 16.09 -8.13 12.50
C THR A 34 14.57 -8.13 12.47
N LEU A 35 13.97 -7.34 13.34
CA LEU A 35 12.53 -7.09 13.38
C LEU A 35 12.32 -5.58 13.37
N SER A 36 11.54 -5.08 12.44
CA SER A 36 11.25 -3.66 12.31
C SER A 36 9.79 -3.36 12.04
N GLY A 37 9.38 -2.17 12.45
CA GLY A 37 8.11 -1.59 12.11
C GLY A 37 8.28 -0.13 11.73
N GLY A 38 7.37 0.38 10.93
CA GLY A 38 7.42 1.76 10.47
C GLY A 38 6.20 2.17 9.67
N TYR A 39 6.32 3.32 9.05
CA TYR A 39 5.32 3.87 8.13
C TYR A 39 5.97 4.14 6.78
N GLY A 40 5.24 3.79 5.71
CA GLY A 40 5.70 3.98 4.35
C GLY A 40 4.63 4.54 3.43
N THR A 41 5.08 5.18 2.34
CA THR A 41 4.20 5.68 1.29
C THR A 41 3.95 4.62 0.24
N ILE A 42 2.81 4.74 -0.47
CA ILE A 42 2.47 3.98 -1.66
C ILE A 42 2.03 4.98 -2.73
N THR A 43 2.61 4.90 -3.92
CA THR A 43 2.28 5.81 -5.04
C THR A 43 0.93 5.50 -5.68
N GLY A 44 0.46 4.24 -5.61
CA GLY A 44 -0.84 3.81 -6.11
C GLY A 44 -0.93 3.60 -7.62
N GLY A 45 -0.02 4.13 -8.41
CA GLY A 45 0.01 3.95 -9.87
C GLY A 45 -1.17 4.60 -10.60
N ASP A 46 -2.08 3.80 -11.14
CA ASP A 46 -3.25 4.30 -11.88
C ASP A 46 -4.41 4.71 -10.98
N ILE A 47 -4.50 4.21 -9.74
CA ILE A 47 -5.59 4.56 -8.81
C ILE A 47 -5.70 6.07 -8.57
N PRO A 48 -4.62 6.80 -8.25
CA PRO A 48 -4.68 8.26 -8.14
C PRO A 48 -5.27 8.95 -9.38
N LYS A 49 -4.89 8.50 -10.57
CA LYS A 49 -5.38 9.08 -11.82
C LYS A 49 -6.87 8.86 -12.02
N VAL A 50 -7.36 7.66 -11.65
CA VAL A 50 -8.79 7.32 -11.72
C VAL A 50 -9.57 8.17 -10.71
N MET A 51 -9.09 8.33 -9.49
CA MET A 51 -9.73 9.18 -8.48
C MET A 51 -9.75 10.66 -8.90
N ASP A 52 -8.63 11.19 -9.42
CA ASP A 52 -8.58 12.55 -9.97
C ASP A 52 -9.54 12.70 -11.15
N GLY A 53 -9.64 11.69 -12.02
CA GLY A 53 -10.57 11.66 -13.14
C GLY A 53 -12.03 11.64 -12.68
N THR A 54 -12.36 10.84 -11.66
CA THR A 54 -13.70 10.79 -11.06
C THR A 54 -14.06 12.15 -10.44
N ASN A 55 -13.15 12.74 -9.67
CA ASN A 55 -13.35 14.09 -9.13
C ASN A 55 -13.63 15.11 -10.26
N ALA A 56 -12.80 15.10 -11.32
CA ALA A 56 -12.98 16.00 -12.46
C ALA A 56 -14.34 15.79 -13.15
N LYS A 57 -14.76 14.53 -13.33
CA LYS A 57 -16.07 14.21 -13.91
C LYS A 57 -17.22 14.75 -13.05
N ILE A 58 -17.16 14.56 -11.72
CA ILE A 58 -18.18 15.09 -10.80
C ILE A 58 -18.21 16.62 -10.83
N TYR A 59 -17.06 17.30 -10.87
CA TYR A 59 -17.00 18.77 -11.02
C TYR A 59 -17.62 19.26 -12.34
N ASP A 60 -17.32 18.59 -13.44
CA ASP A 60 -17.89 18.93 -14.75
C ASP A 60 -19.41 18.68 -14.78
N LEU A 61 -19.89 17.56 -14.23
CA LEU A 61 -21.33 17.27 -14.08
C LEU A 61 -22.02 18.31 -13.19
N ALA A 62 -21.41 18.66 -12.06
CA ALA A 62 -21.95 19.66 -11.15
C ALA A 62 -22.10 21.02 -11.84
N THR A 63 -21.13 21.41 -12.68
CA THR A 63 -21.16 22.68 -13.41
C THR A 63 -22.31 22.76 -14.42
N VAL A 64 -22.61 21.66 -15.15
CA VAL A 64 -23.67 21.65 -16.16
C VAL A 64 -25.08 21.43 -15.57
N SER A 65 -25.16 20.93 -14.33
CA SER A 65 -26.41 20.60 -13.64
C SER A 65 -26.72 21.50 -12.46
N ASP A 66 -25.97 22.61 -12.26
CA ASP A 66 -26.08 23.51 -11.11
C ASP A 66 -25.99 22.81 -9.75
N LEU A 67 -25.26 21.68 -9.67
CA LEU A 67 -24.97 20.98 -8.42
C LEU A 67 -23.80 21.66 -7.70
N THR A 68 -23.79 21.58 -6.37
CA THR A 68 -22.66 21.99 -5.54
C THR A 68 -21.83 20.77 -5.17
N VAL A 69 -20.53 20.78 -5.46
CA VAL A 69 -19.61 19.73 -4.99
C VAL A 69 -19.34 19.93 -3.51
N VAL A 70 -19.64 18.94 -2.69
CA VAL A 70 -19.55 19.00 -1.22
C VAL A 70 -18.39 18.17 -0.66
N ASP A 71 -17.86 17.21 -1.44
CA ASP A 71 -16.75 16.38 -1.04
C ASP A 71 -15.94 15.91 -2.25
N THR A 72 -14.69 15.44 -2.05
CA THR A 72 -13.79 14.97 -3.11
C THR A 72 -12.99 13.76 -2.67
N LEU A 73 -12.74 12.83 -3.61
CA LEU A 73 -11.90 11.66 -3.34
C LEU A 73 -10.47 12.09 -3.00
N GLU A 74 -9.97 11.57 -1.90
CA GLU A 74 -8.58 11.77 -1.44
C GLU A 74 -7.90 10.42 -1.20
N ILE A 75 -6.62 10.35 -1.50
CA ILE A 75 -5.82 9.14 -1.30
C ILE A 75 -4.95 9.31 -0.07
N ALA A 76 -5.10 8.41 0.91
CA ALA A 76 -4.11 8.29 1.96
C ALA A 76 -2.77 7.85 1.37
N LYS A 77 -1.70 8.57 1.70
CA LYS A 77 -0.35 8.32 1.14
C LYS A 77 0.47 7.36 2.00
N TRP A 78 0.08 7.11 3.25
CA TRP A 78 0.87 6.42 4.25
C TRP A 78 0.19 5.17 4.78
N GLY A 79 0.98 4.13 5.07
CA GLY A 79 0.51 2.91 5.70
C GLY A 79 1.56 2.26 6.59
N PRO A 80 1.14 1.43 7.57
CA PRO A 80 2.05 0.69 8.43
C PRO A 80 2.80 -0.40 7.66
N GLU A 81 4.08 -0.57 8.00
CA GLU A 81 4.95 -1.62 7.49
C GLU A 81 5.59 -2.38 8.63
N LEU A 82 5.68 -3.71 8.48
CA LEU A 82 6.42 -4.61 9.35
C LEU A 82 7.39 -5.42 8.51
N GLU A 83 8.56 -5.74 9.06
CA GLU A 83 9.58 -6.52 8.34
C GLU A 83 10.37 -7.37 9.32
N ALA A 84 10.65 -8.62 8.92
CA ALA A 84 11.58 -9.52 9.59
C ALA A 84 12.63 -9.95 8.56
N GLU A 85 13.91 -9.85 8.91
CA GLU A 85 15.02 -10.25 8.05
C GLU A 85 16.00 -11.15 8.80
N PHE A 86 16.42 -12.24 8.17
CA PHE A 86 17.56 -13.04 8.60
C PHE A 86 18.78 -12.58 7.85
N LEU A 87 19.79 -12.09 8.57
CA LEU A 87 21.02 -11.50 8.04
C LEU A 87 22.20 -12.40 8.34
N PHE A 88 22.95 -12.76 7.30
CA PHE A 88 24.24 -13.41 7.37
C PHE A 88 25.36 -12.41 7.03
N ARG A 89 26.34 -12.23 7.91
CA ARG A 89 27.51 -11.34 7.75
C ARG A 89 28.78 -12.14 7.62
N PRO A 90 29.18 -12.57 6.42
CA PRO A 90 30.45 -13.29 6.21
C PRO A 90 31.67 -12.45 6.57
N THR A 91 31.60 -11.13 6.41
CA THR A 91 32.69 -10.19 6.75
C THR A 91 32.17 -9.06 7.64
N ARG A 92 33.08 -8.22 8.15
CA ARG A 92 32.71 -7.06 8.97
C ARG A 92 31.92 -6.00 8.21
N ASN A 93 32.14 -5.91 6.91
CA ASN A 93 31.58 -4.84 6.08
C ASN A 93 30.48 -5.31 5.14
N PHE A 94 30.34 -6.62 4.93
CA PHE A 94 29.36 -7.15 3.98
C PHE A 94 28.42 -8.16 4.62
N GLY A 95 27.15 -8.10 4.24
CA GLY A 95 26.11 -9.05 4.65
C GLY A 95 25.12 -9.32 3.53
N VAL A 96 24.43 -10.45 3.66
CA VAL A 96 23.30 -10.83 2.79
C VAL A 96 22.14 -11.18 3.68
N SER A 97 20.94 -10.72 3.36
CA SER A 97 19.73 -11.06 4.10
C SER A 97 18.64 -11.65 3.22
N PHE A 98 17.83 -12.48 3.86
CA PHE A 98 16.53 -12.87 3.36
C PHE A 98 15.47 -12.34 4.33
N GLY A 99 14.42 -11.70 3.78
CA GLY A 99 13.39 -11.04 4.58
C GLY A 99 11.99 -11.30 4.07
N ILE A 100 11.04 -11.17 4.99
CA ILE A 100 9.62 -11.12 4.72
C ILE A 100 9.05 -9.85 5.36
N GLY A 101 8.13 -9.22 4.65
CA GLY A 101 7.46 -8.02 5.16
C GLY A 101 5.94 -8.12 5.09
N TYR A 102 5.30 -7.14 5.67
CA TYR A 102 3.87 -6.89 5.56
C TYR A 102 3.65 -5.39 5.48
N LEU A 103 2.95 -4.97 4.44
CA LEU A 103 2.54 -3.59 4.25
C LEU A 103 1.03 -3.55 4.09
N ARG A 104 0.39 -2.64 4.80
CA ARG A 104 -1.05 -2.40 4.68
C ARG A 104 -1.32 -0.93 4.48
N LYS A 105 -2.26 -0.63 3.58
CA LYS A 105 -2.84 0.70 3.39
C LYS A 105 -4.34 0.55 3.26
N ALA A 106 -5.09 1.43 3.88
CA ALA A 106 -6.55 1.48 3.75
C ALA A 106 -6.95 2.93 3.45
N ASP A 107 -7.81 3.08 2.48
CA ASP A 107 -8.42 4.34 2.07
C ASP A 107 -9.94 4.19 2.23
N ASP A 108 -10.57 5.24 2.74
CA ASP A 108 -12.02 5.39 2.84
C ASP A 108 -12.31 6.85 2.49
N THR A 109 -12.89 7.08 1.32
CA THR A 109 -13.01 8.40 0.73
C THR A 109 -14.30 8.52 -0.08
N ARG A 110 -14.81 9.73 -0.21
CA ARG A 110 -16.07 10.03 -0.88
C ARG A 110 -15.93 11.23 -1.79
N VAL A 111 -16.68 11.23 -2.90
CA VAL A 111 -16.99 12.45 -3.67
C VAL A 111 -18.50 12.59 -3.74
N ALA A 112 -19.00 13.80 -3.60
CA ALA A 112 -20.43 14.07 -3.70
C ALA A 112 -20.71 15.45 -4.29
N ALA A 113 -21.83 15.53 -5.03
CA ALA A 113 -22.38 16.79 -5.51
C ALA A 113 -23.91 16.78 -5.36
N GLU A 114 -24.49 17.88 -4.93
CA GLU A 114 -25.92 17.95 -4.62
C GLU A 114 -26.55 19.32 -4.91
N ILE A 115 -27.88 19.30 -5.15
CA ILE A 115 -28.78 20.42 -4.95
C ILE A 115 -29.59 20.09 -3.70
N GLU A 116 -29.49 20.90 -2.67
CA GLU A 116 -30.10 20.63 -1.37
C GLU A 116 -31.59 20.26 -1.50
N GLY A 117 -31.93 19.06 -1.03
CA GLY A 117 -33.30 18.53 -1.01
C GLY A 117 -33.91 18.17 -2.35
N LEU A 118 -33.19 18.27 -3.47
CA LEU A 118 -33.73 18.02 -4.82
C LEU A 118 -33.03 16.89 -5.55
N ALA A 119 -31.70 16.94 -5.68
CA ALA A 119 -30.92 15.98 -6.43
C ALA A 119 -29.52 15.84 -5.85
N GLY A 120 -28.92 14.68 -6.01
CA GLY A 120 -27.54 14.44 -5.58
C GLY A 120 -26.93 13.21 -6.21
N ILE A 121 -25.61 13.22 -6.32
CA ILE A 121 -24.81 12.05 -6.68
C ILE A 121 -23.67 11.93 -5.69
N SER A 122 -23.41 10.73 -5.20
CA SER A 122 -22.23 10.45 -4.39
C SER A 122 -21.59 9.12 -4.80
N LEU A 123 -20.28 9.05 -4.60
CA LEU A 123 -19.49 7.85 -4.78
C LEU A 123 -18.61 7.66 -3.55
N ASP A 124 -18.87 6.58 -2.82
CA ASP A 124 -18.06 6.13 -1.70
C ASP A 124 -17.06 5.09 -2.17
N TRP A 125 -15.78 5.30 -1.86
CA TRP A 125 -14.70 4.42 -2.28
C TRP A 125 -13.89 3.96 -1.07
N THR A 126 -14.05 2.69 -0.72
CA THR A 126 -13.25 2.04 0.32
C THR A 126 -12.28 1.04 -0.31
N THR A 127 -11.00 1.15 0.00
CA THR A 127 -9.98 0.23 -0.53
C THR A 127 -8.98 -0.16 0.55
N THR A 128 -8.61 -1.43 0.58
CA THR A 128 -7.52 -1.92 1.44
C THR A 128 -6.50 -2.68 0.60
N TYR A 129 -5.27 -2.22 0.64
CA TYR A 129 -4.12 -2.88 0.05
C TYR A 129 -3.36 -3.65 1.12
N LYS A 130 -2.97 -4.89 0.80
CA LYS A 130 -2.07 -5.72 1.59
C LYS A 130 -0.98 -6.23 0.67
N VAL A 131 0.28 -6.07 1.07
CA VAL A 131 1.43 -6.55 0.28
C VAL A 131 2.36 -7.33 1.17
N ILE A 132 2.74 -8.50 0.70
CA ILE A 132 3.71 -9.38 1.37
C ILE A 132 4.93 -9.49 0.46
N PRO A 133 6.01 -8.75 0.73
CA PRO A 133 7.28 -8.90 0.03
C PRO A 133 8.11 -10.05 0.60
N LEU A 134 8.70 -10.86 -0.29
CA LEU A 134 9.85 -11.72 -0.01
C LEU A 134 11.08 -11.05 -0.61
N LYS A 135 12.08 -10.78 0.22
CA LYS A 135 13.22 -9.92 -0.14
C LYS A 135 14.55 -10.66 -0.03
N LEU A 136 15.45 -10.37 -0.96
CA LEU A 136 16.86 -10.73 -0.88
C LEU A 136 17.68 -9.44 -0.98
N SER A 137 18.53 -9.16 0.02
CA SER A 137 19.27 -7.90 0.10
C SER A 137 20.77 -8.14 0.35
N GLY A 138 21.60 -7.30 -0.26
CA GLY A 138 23.00 -7.12 0.08
C GLY A 138 23.17 -5.89 0.99
N TYR A 139 23.99 -6.03 2.00
CA TYR A 139 24.31 -4.98 2.97
C TYR A 139 25.78 -4.60 2.89
N TYR A 140 26.04 -3.32 3.00
CA TYR A 140 27.36 -2.79 3.24
C TYR A 140 27.37 -1.99 4.54
N PHE A 141 28.25 -2.38 5.49
CA PHE A 141 28.34 -1.79 6.82
C PHE A 141 29.62 -0.96 6.96
N PHE A 142 29.51 0.19 7.61
CA PHE A 142 30.62 1.05 7.94
C PHE A 142 30.48 1.65 9.35
N LYS A 143 31.59 1.78 10.07
CA LYS A 143 31.58 2.34 11.41
C LYS A 143 31.41 3.85 11.36
N VAL A 144 30.56 4.37 12.24
CA VAL A 144 30.33 5.79 12.45
C VAL A 144 30.69 6.10 13.91
N GLY A 145 31.89 6.69 14.11
CA GLY A 145 32.43 6.89 15.45
C GLY A 145 32.76 5.57 16.16
N SER A 146 32.75 5.59 17.48
CA SER A 146 33.17 4.45 18.30
C SER A 146 32.05 3.45 18.61
N LYS A 147 30.80 3.87 18.55
CA LYS A 147 29.66 3.08 19.04
C LYS A 147 28.61 2.74 17.98
N MET A 148 28.54 3.46 16.87
CA MET A 148 27.49 3.27 15.87
C MET A 148 28.04 2.56 14.63
N THR A 149 27.15 1.82 13.98
CA THR A 149 27.39 1.24 12.65
C THR A 149 26.30 1.74 11.70
N ALA A 150 26.69 2.41 10.64
CA ALA A 150 25.78 2.72 9.56
C ALA A 150 25.83 1.61 8.51
N TYR A 151 24.76 1.50 7.73
CA TYR A 151 24.68 0.57 6.62
C TYR A 151 23.90 1.15 5.45
N ALA A 152 24.22 0.65 4.27
CA ALA A 152 23.39 0.75 3.08
C ALA A 152 22.98 -0.66 2.67
N LYS A 153 21.74 -0.80 2.22
CA LYS A 153 21.24 -2.06 1.64
C LYS A 153 20.61 -1.82 0.29
N ALA A 154 20.70 -2.84 -0.58
CA ALA A 154 19.98 -2.88 -1.85
C ALA A 154 19.64 -4.34 -2.17
N GLY A 155 18.52 -4.54 -2.86
CA GLY A 155 18.07 -5.88 -3.17
C GLY A 155 16.90 -5.94 -4.14
N ILE A 156 16.48 -7.17 -4.38
CA ILE A 156 15.31 -7.54 -5.17
C ILE A 156 14.30 -8.24 -4.28
N GLY A 157 13.05 -8.19 -4.66
CA GLY A 157 12.00 -8.92 -3.96
C GLY A 157 10.87 -9.33 -4.89
N TYR A 158 10.16 -10.38 -4.50
CA TYR A 158 8.88 -10.72 -5.09
C TYR A 158 7.77 -10.25 -4.16
N TYR A 159 6.82 -9.51 -4.70
CA TYR A 159 5.75 -8.84 -3.96
C TYR A 159 4.42 -9.48 -4.31
N PHE A 160 3.73 -10.03 -3.31
CA PHE A 160 2.37 -10.53 -3.42
C PHE A 160 1.42 -9.43 -2.99
N GLY A 161 0.67 -8.88 -3.94
CA GLY A 161 -0.32 -7.85 -3.71
C GLY A 161 -1.73 -8.43 -3.64
N ARG A 162 -2.52 -7.94 -2.68
CA ARG A 162 -3.95 -8.17 -2.56
C ARG A 162 -4.63 -6.83 -2.32
N MET A 163 -5.67 -6.55 -3.07
CA MET A 163 -6.53 -5.39 -2.91
C MET A 163 -7.96 -5.85 -2.67
N THR A 164 -8.60 -5.33 -1.64
CA THR A 164 -10.05 -5.43 -1.47
C THR A 164 -10.64 -4.05 -1.65
N TYR A 165 -11.75 -3.96 -2.36
CA TYR A 165 -12.40 -2.68 -2.64
C TYR A 165 -13.90 -2.78 -2.53
N THR A 166 -14.53 -1.64 -2.23
CA THR A 166 -15.96 -1.41 -2.36
C THR A 166 -16.12 -0.01 -2.94
N VAL A 167 -16.84 0.08 -4.03
CA VAL A 167 -17.24 1.33 -4.67
C VAL A 167 -18.75 1.35 -4.71
N ARG A 168 -19.38 2.33 -4.10
CA ARG A 168 -20.82 2.49 -4.06
C ARG A 168 -21.18 3.86 -4.62
N THR A 169 -22.04 3.85 -5.63
CA THR A 169 -22.63 5.05 -6.19
C THR A 169 -24.06 5.18 -5.68
N GLU A 170 -24.46 6.38 -5.30
CA GLU A 170 -25.83 6.72 -4.95
C GLU A 170 -26.29 7.93 -5.76
N GLU A 171 -27.43 7.82 -6.39
CA GLU A 171 -28.09 8.91 -7.11
C GLU A 171 -29.45 9.18 -6.47
N THR A 172 -29.70 10.42 -6.10
CA THR A 172 -30.96 10.86 -5.50
C THR A 172 -31.62 11.88 -6.42
N LEU A 173 -32.89 11.69 -6.70
CA LEU A 173 -33.73 12.62 -7.44
C LEU A 173 -35.11 12.69 -6.80
N LEU A 174 -35.56 13.89 -6.38
CA LEU A 174 -36.87 14.15 -5.77
C LEU A 174 -37.18 13.22 -4.59
N GLY A 175 -36.16 12.89 -3.79
CA GLY A 175 -36.29 12.02 -2.61
C GLY A 175 -36.29 10.51 -2.91
N ILE A 176 -36.11 10.11 -4.18
CA ILE A 176 -35.92 8.72 -4.58
C ILE A 176 -34.41 8.49 -4.73
N THR A 177 -33.85 7.54 -3.98
CA THR A 177 -32.45 7.15 -4.08
C THR A 177 -32.33 5.78 -4.74
N VAL A 178 -31.54 5.72 -5.80
CA VAL A 178 -31.05 4.48 -6.41
C VAL A 178 -29.56 4.34 -6.11
N TRP A 179 -29.08 3.11 -6.03
CA TRP A 179 -27.68 2.83 -5.76
C TRP A 179 -27.20 1.60 -6.54
N ASP A 180 -25.92 1.63 -6.83
CA ASP A 180 -25.14 0.48 -7.28
C ASP A 180 -23.87 0.33 -6.43
N GLN A 181 -23.37 -0.89 -6.35
CA GLN A 181 -22.16 -1.20 -5.59
C GLN A 181 -21.37 -2.28 -6.30
N SER A 182 -20.08 -2.02 -6.46
CA SER A 182 -19.06 -2.99 -6.81
C SER A 182 -18.21 -3.30 -5.60
N ALA A 183 -18.11 -4.56 -5.21
CA ALA A 183 -17.24 -4.99 -4.11
C ALA A 183 -16.46 -6.23 -4.53
N GLY A 184 -15.15 -6.22 -4.32
CA GLY A 184 -14.34 -7.32 -4.81
C GLY A 184 -12.96 -7.42 -4.19
N GLU A 185 -12.27 -8.41 -4.70
CA GLU A 185 -10.90 -8.70 -4.37
C GLU A 185 -10.06 -8.84 -5.65
N ALA A 186 -8.87 -8.29 -5.61
CA ALA A 186 -7.90 -8.42 -6.68
C ALA A 186 -6.56 -8.87 -6.13
N THR A 187 -5.88 -9.76 -6.85
CA THR A 187 -4.56 -10.28 -6.50
C THR A 187 -3.60 -10.17 -7.67
N ALA A 188 -2.37 -9.84 -7.38
CA ALA A 188 -1.27 -9.84 -8.36
C ALA A 188 0.07 -10.12 -7.69
N GLY A 189 1.06 -10.49 -8.49
CA GLY A 189 2.42 -10.70 -8.00
C GLY A 189 3.45 -10.16 -8.98
N GLY A 190 4.61 -9.74 -8.49
CA GLY A 190 5.64 -9.20 -9.35
C GLY A 190 6.98 -8.96 -8.66
N LEU A 191 7.99 -8.80 -9.50
CA LEU A 191 9.33 -8.43 -9.04
C LEU A 191 9.42 -6.93 -8.78
N GLY A 192 10.22 -6.56 -7.78
CA GLY A 192 10.55 -5.18 -7.48
C GLY A 192 11.96 -5.04 -6.90
N PHE A 193 12.40 -3.79 -6.81
CA PHE A 193 13.68 -3.42 -6.22
C PHE A 193 13.44 -2.68 -4.92
N HIS A 194 14.36 -2.82 -3.98
CA HIS A 194 14.33 -2.06 -2.75
C HIS A 194 15.76 -1.70 -2.31
N GLY A 195 15.85 -0.69 -1.47
CA GLY A 195 17.10 -0.28 -0.88
C GLY A 195 16.85 0.62 0.31
N GLY A 196 17.91 0.86 1.08
CA GLY A 196 17.80 1.71 2.26
C GLY A 196 19.15 2.05 2.86
N VAL A 197 19.10 3.01 3.76
CA VAL A 197 20.23 3.40 4.60
C VAL A 197 19.76 3.43 6.04
N GLY A 198 20.63 2.99 6.97
CA GLY A 198 20.27 2.96 8.37
C GLY A 198 21.47 3.08 9.29
N VAL A 199 21.15 3.28 10.55
CA VAL A 199 22.13 3.37 11.63
C VAL A 199 21.73 2.41 12.73
N GLU A 200 22.69 1.59 13.16
CA GLU A 200 22.57 0.66 14.28
C GLU A 200 23.31 1.19 15.50
N TYR A 201 22.65 1.15 16.64
CA TYR A 201 23.25 1.43 17.94
C TYR A 201 23.26 0.13 18.78
N PRO A 202 24.43 -0.45 19.08
CA PRO A 202 24.52 -1.67 19.89
C PRO A 202 24.13 -1.37 21.35
N LEU A 203 23.16 -2.12 21.85
CA LEU A 203 22.76 -2.11 23.26
C LEU A 203 23.58 -3.12 24.07
N SER A 204 23.95 -4.24 23.42
CA SER A 204 24.81 -5.29 23.97
C SER A 204 25.51 -6.03 22.84
N THR A 205 26.27 -7.07 23.14
CA THR A 205 26.88 -7.95 22.14
C THR A 205 25.85 -8.72 21.30
N ALA A 206 24.65 -8.92 21.83
CA ALA A 206 23.57 -9.65 21.18
C ALA A 206 22.48 -8.76 20.58
N PHE A 207 22.31 -7.54 21.08
CA PHE A 207 21.18 -6.68 20.73
C PHE A 207 21.64 -5.33 20.22
N ALA A 208 21.03 -4.87 19.15
CA ALA A 208 21.15 -3.51 18.66
C ALA A 208 19.77 -2.95 18.31
N PHE A 209 19.60 -1.66 18.51
CA PHE A 209 18.49 -0.88 17.97
C PHE A 209 18.93 -0.27 16.64
N PHE A 210 18.00 -0.11 15.69
CA PHE A 210 18.30 0.58 14.44
C PHE A 210 17.15 1.45 13.97
N ILE A 211 17.50 2.45 13.14
CA ILE A 211 16.59 3.27 12.37
C ILE A 211 17.01 3.17 10.91
N GLU A 212 16.03 3.05 10.01
CA GLU A 212 16.25 2.86 8.58
C GLU A 212 15.31 3.76 7.77
N ALA A 213 15.85 4.46 6.80
CA ALA A 213 15.11 5.04 5.69
C ALA A 213 15.22 4.09 4.49
N ALA A 214 14.10 3.61 4.00
CA ALA A 214 14.02 2.64 2.91
C ALA A 214 13.20 3.17 1.74
N GLY A 215 13.56 2.75 0.53
CA GLY A 215 12.79 2.98 -0.69
C GLY A 215 12.51 1.66 -1.40
N ARG A 216 11.41 1.62 -2.15
CA ARG A 216 11.07 0.50 -3.03
C ARG A 216 10.48 0.98 -4.34
N HIS A 217 10.70 0.18 -5.39
CA HIS A 217 10.09 0.37 -6.70
C HIS A 217 9.43 -0.94 -7.10
N VAL A 218 8.10 -0.95 -7.17
CA VAL A 218 7.27 -2.14 -7.41
C VAL A 218 6.08 -1.74 -8.26
N SER A 219 5.90 -2.40 -9.39
CA SER A 219 4.77 -2.27 -10.30
C SER A 219 4.13 -3.64 -10.45
N LEU A 220 2.86 -3.75 -10.10
CA LEU A 220 2.08 -4.98 -10.24
C LEU A 220 1.03 -4.76 -11.33
N LYS A 221 0.99 -5.69 -12.27
CA LYS A 221 0.06 -5.71 -13.41
C LYS A 221 -0.68 -7.03 -13.45
N ASP A 222 -1.59 -7.17 -14.40
CA ASP A 222 -2.33 -8.41 -14.65
C ASP A 222 -3.04 -8.92 -13.39
N TRP A 223 -3.79 -8.02 -12.75
CA TRP A 223 -4.56 -8.29 -11.55
C TRP A 223 -5.70 -9.25 -11.84
N SER A 224 -5.70 -10.43 -11.22
CA SER A 224 -6.86 -11.32 -11.19
C SER A 224 -7.89 -10.77 -10.23
N VAL A 225 -9.09 -10.51 -10.72
CA VAL A 225 -10.16 -9.81 -10.01
C VAL A 225 -11.38 -10.70 -9.89
N GLU A 226 -11.94 -10.77 -8.70
CA GLU A 226 -13.28 -11.30 -8.42
C GLU A 226 -14.14 -10.13 -7.91
N ASN A 227 -15.22 -9.83 -8.59
CA ASN A 227 -16.11 -8.71 -8.29
C ASN A 227 -17.55 -9.18 -8.11
N ASN A 228 -18.24 -8.58 -7.15
CA ASN A 228 -19.68 -8.70 -6.97
C ASN A 228 -20.30 -7.33 -7.23
N TYR A 229 -21.04 -7.23 -8.30
CA TYR A 229 -21.87 -6.08 -8.59
C TYR A 229 -23.26 -6.29 -8.01
N SER A 230 -23.81 -5.28 -7.37
CA SER A 230 -25.14 -5.33 -6.77
C SER A 230 -25.86 -4.00 -6.90
N THR A 231 -27.16 -4.09 -7.14
CA THR A 231 -28.10 -2.96 -7.14
C THR A 231 -29.20 -3.25 -6.13
N ALA A 232 -30.21 -2.38 -6.05
CA ALA A 232 -31.38 -2.61 -5.23
C ALA A 232 -32.20 -3.84 -5.65
N TRP A 233 -32.00 -4.38 -6.87
CA TRP A 233 -32.87 -5.42 -7.49
C TRP A 233 -32.12 -6.69 -7.86
N GLU A 234 -30.81 -6.63 -8.10
CA GLU A 234 -30.04 -7.76 -8.61
C GLU A 234 -28.61 -7.76 -8.07
N SER A 235 -27.98 -8.92 -8.14
CA SER A 235 -26.57 -9.09 -7.81
C SER A 235 -25.96 -10.10 -8.78
N GLU A 236 -24.76 -9.76 -9.29
CA GLU A 236 -24.01 -10.58 -10.23
C GLU A 236 -22.56 -10.68 -9.79
N SER A 237 -21.92 -11.83 -10.04
CA SER A 237 -20.51 -12.07 -9.75
C SER A 237 -19.75 -12.23 -11.05
N GLU A 238 -18.65 -11.53 -11.18
CA GLU A 238 -17.81 -11.52 -12.37
C GLU A 238 -16.35 -11.74 -12.00
N THR A 239 -15.59 -12.28 -12.94
CA THR A 239 -14.14 -12.40 -12.84
C THR A 239 -13.47 -11.70 -14.01
N GLY A 240 -12.27 -11.23 -13.82
CA GLY A 240 -11.57 -10.54 -14.91
C GLY A 240 -10.19 -10.00 -14.51
N THR A 241 -9.75 -9.03 -15.26
CA THR A 241 -8.51 -8.28 -15.05
C THR A 241 -8.81 -6.79 -15.04
N PHE A 242 -8.10 -6.02 -14.25
CA PHE A 242 -8.22 -4.56 -14.30
C PHE A 242 -7.55 -3.96 -15.52
N TRP A 243 -8.31 -3.15 -16.21
CA TRP A 243 -7.90 -2.34 -17.35
C TRP A 243 -8.01 -0.87 -17.01
N TYR A 244 -6.93 -0.14 -17.22
CA TYR A 244 -6.97 1.32 -17.24
C TYR A 244 -7.42 1.77 -18.63
N ALA A 245 -8.36 2.70 -18.66
CA ALA A 245 -8.80 3.37 -19.88
C ALA A 245 -9.11 4.84 -19.58
N GLU A 246 -9.28 5.62 -20.64
CA GLU A 246 -9.98 6.89 -20.59
C GLU A 246 -11.28 6.74 -21.36
N GLU A 247 -12.41 6.93 -20.68
CA GLU A 247 -13.76 6.72 -21.18
C GLU A 247 -14.41 8.05 -21.55
N LEU A 248 -15.04 8.10 -22.74
CA LEU A 248 -15.77 9.25 -23.21
C LEU A 248 -17.11 9.38 -22.49
N ASP A 249 -17.26 10.44 -21.71
CA ASP A 249 -18.59 10.86 -21.27
C ASP A 249 -19.25 11.64 -22.40
N THR A 250 -20.26 11.04 -23.03
CA THR A 250 -20.91 11.63 -24.22
C THR A 250 -21.73 12.87 -23.88
N ALA A 251 -22.24 13.00 -22.66
CA ALA A 251 -23.00 14.16 -22.22
C ALA A 251 -22.09 15.38 -22.01
N LEU A 252 -20.86 15.14 -21.51
CA LEU A 252 -19.85 16.17 -21.28
C LEU A 252 -18.91 16.38 -22.47
N GLY A 253 -18.84 15.41 -23.40
CA GLY A 253 -17.93 15.42 -24.55
C GLY A 253 -16.44 15.31 -24.14
N LYS A 254 -16.14 14.75 -22.98
CA LYS A 254 -14.79 14.67 -22.38
C LYS A 254 -14.43 13.23 -22.03
N TYR A 255 -13.11 12.95 -22.03
CA TYR A 255 -12.58 11.67 -21.59
C TYR A 255 -12.11 11.75 -20.14
N TYR A 256 -12.48 10.73 -19.34
CA TYR A 256 -12.07 10.61 -17.93
C TYR A 256 -11.36 9.29 -17.69
N PRO A 257 -10.26 9.30 -16.91
CA PRO A 257 -9.60 8.08 -16.46
C PRO A 257 -10.57 7.17 -15.71
N THR A 258 -10.58 5.89 -16.07
CA THR A 258 -11.41 4.86 -15.44
C THR A 258 -10.63 3.58 -15.22
N LEU A 259 -11.06 2.78 -14.26
CA LEU A 259 -10.60 1.42 -14.03
C LEU A 259 -11.77 0.48 -14.31
N GLN A 260 -11.62 -0.36 -15.33
CA GLN A 260 -12.66 -1.30 -15.74
C GLN A 260 -12.19 -2.73 -15.51
N MET A 261 -13.12 -3.63 -15.23
CA MET A 261 -12.85 -5.06 -15.11
C MET A 261 -13.41 -5.78 -16.32
N HIS A 262 -12.56 -6.52 -17.03
CA HIS A 262 -12.92 -7.36 -18.15
C HIS A 262 -12.03 -8.58 -18.22
N GLU A 263 -12.54 -9.71 -18.73
CA GLU A 263 -11.74 -10.91 -18.98
C GLU A 263 -10.68 -10.69 -20.07
N VAL A 264 -11.04 -9.91 -21.08
CA VAL A 264 -10.17 -9.55 -22.20
C VAL A 264 -10.07 -8.04 -22.34
N ARG A 265 -9.03 -7.58 -23.05
CA ARG A 265 -8.86 -6.14 -23.30
C ARG A 265 -10.12 -5.55 -23.95
N PRO A 266 -10.76 -4.53 -23.34
CA PRO A 266 -11.93 -3.89 -23.91
C PRO A 266 -11.59 -3.20 -25.24
N ALA A 267 -12.54 -3.30 -26.20
CA ALA A 267 -12.41 -2.76 -27.55
C ALA A 267 -13.56 -1.80 -27.90
N ASP A 268 -14.10 -1.12 -26.88
CA ASP A 268 -15.17 -0.16 -27.04
C ASP A 268 -14.62 1.11 -27.75
N PRO A 269 -15.33 1.67 -28.77
CA PRO A 269 -14.91 2.89 -29.46
C PRO A 269 -14.90 4.14 -28.57
N ASP A 270 -15.64 4.16 -27.47
CA ASP A 270 -15.65 5.26 -26.50
C ASP A 270 -14.46 5.20 -25.51
N LEU A 271 -13.64 4.15 -25.60
CA LEU A 271 -12.44 3.99 -24.79
C LEU A 271 -11.19 4.35 -25.59
N ARG A 272 -10.27 5.06 -24.93
CA ARG A 272 -8.92 5.29 -25.43
C ARG A 272 -7.86 4.97 -24.40
N ASN A 273 -6.60 4.86 -24.80
CA ASN A 273 -5.47 4.55 -23.91
C ASN A 273 -5.63 3.25 -23.10
N VAL A 274 -6.37 2.27 -23.64
CA VAL A 274 -6.69 1.00 -22.99
C VAL A 274 -5.42 0.16 -22.82
N ARG A 275 -5.12 -0.20 -21.57
CA ARG A 275 -3.99 -1.05 -21.19
C ARG A 275 -4.26 -1.76 -19.87
N ALA A 276 -3.51 -2.82 -19.55
CA ALA A 276 -3.54 -3.42 -18.23
C ALA A 276 -3.23 -2.36 -17.16
N ALA A 277 -4.00 -2.36 -16.09
CA ALA A 277 -3.81 -1.42 -15.00
C ALA A 277 -2.49 -1.68 -14.27
N ASP A 278 -1.76 -0.62 -13.98
CA ASP A 278 -0.49 -0.64 -13.23
C ASP A 278 -0.72 -0.08 -11.82
N LEU A 279 -0.80 -0.98 -10.84
CA LEU A 279 -0.90 -0.57 -9.45
C LEU A 279 0.50 -0.59 -8.83
N GLN A 280 1.02 0.59 -8.54
CA GLN A 280 2.38 0.76 -8.05
C GLN A 280 2.43 0.79 -6.53
N PHE A 281 3.22 -0.09 -5.96
CA PHE A 281 3.55 -0.12 -4.53
C PHE A 281 4.93 0.51 -4.25
N SER A 282 5.39 1.34 -5.16
CA SER A 282 6.60 2.14 -5.01
C SER A 282 6.42 3.19 -3.91
N GLY A 283 7.51 3.52 -3.21
CA GLY A 283 7.44 4.51 -2.15
C GLY A 283 8.64 4.48 -1.22
N PHE A 284 8.55 5.29 -0.18
CA PHE A 284 9.55 5.41 0.88
C PHE A 284 8.96 5.00 2.22
N ALA A 285 9.81 4.52 3.13
CA ALA A 285 9.43 4.15 4.48
C ALA A 285 10.49 4.62 5.48
N LEU A 286 10.02 5.01 6.67
CA LEU A 286 10.87 5.18 7.83
C LEU A 286 10.54 4.07 8.83
N LYS A 287 11.56 3.31 9.22
CA LYS A 287 11.43 2.13 10.08
C LYS A 287 12.34 2.25 11.28
N ALA A 288 11.92 1.65 12.39
CA ALA A 288 12.75 1.43 13.56
C ALA A 288 12.62 -0.05 13.97
N GLY A 289 13.68 -0.59 14.55
CA GLY A 289 13.66 -2.01 14.88
C GLY A 289 14.78 -2.46 15.79
N VAL A 290 14.78 -3.74 16.06
CA VAL A 290 15.77 -4.43 16.87
C VAL A 290 16.47 -5.50 16.04
N LYS A 291 17.76 -5.66 16.28
CA LYS A 291 18.58 -6.73 15.73
C LYS A 291 19.08 -7.60 16.85
N ILE A 292 18.89 -8.91 16.70
CA ILE A 292 19.36 -9.95 17.61
C ILE A 292 20.46 -10.73 16.89
N SER A 293 21.65 -10.74 17.42
CA SER A 293 22.84 -11.40 16.82
C SER A 293 23.22 -12.64 17.61
N PHE A 294 23.59 -13.74 16.92
CA PHE A 294 23.93 -15.03 17.50
C PHE A 294 24.98 -15.79 16.67
#